data_a262f0e22e3f0857da298934723e48e7
#
_entry.id   a262f0e22e3f0857da298934723e48e7
#
_cell.length_a   1.000
_cell.length_b   1.000
_cell.length_c   1.000
_cell.angle_alpha   90.00
_cell.angle_beta   90.00
_cell.angle_gamma   90.00
#
_symmetry.space_group_name_H-M   'P 1'
#
loop_
_entity.id
_entity.type
_entity.pdbx_description
1 polymer ?
#
loop_
_entity_poly.entity_id
_entity_poly.type
_entity_poly.pdbx_seq_one_letter_code
_entity_poly.pdbx_strand_id
1 'polypeptide(L)'
;MRILILGGSGFLGSELVRQAVAAGHLTAATCATKPGHTREVGWYALDLRDPGRIDAVMAEVGPDLVVNASSGGADWAVTAEGPVRLAMASAKYGSRLVHVSSDAVFSGARVHYDESCLPDPITPYGAAKAAAETGVLLVHPQAVVARTSLIIGRGQSLHERAVHDLAAGTRDGALFTDDIRCPVHVADLAAALLELASHDTSGIHHLAGADALSRHELGVLIARRDGLDPSRLPTGLRADSTLRGALDVRLDSRATQRKLRTLLRGAGQFITAKV
;
A
#
# COMPACT_ATOMS: atom_id res chain seq x y z
N MET A 1 22.00 1.37 -6.60
CA MET A 1 21.21 2.63 -6.55
C MET A 1 21.10 3.11 -5.12
N ARG A 2 20.93 4.41 -4.93
CA ARG A 2 20.56 5.01 -3.65
C ARG A 2 19.05 5.16 -3.59
N ILE A 3 18.42 4.54 -2.60
CA ILE A 3 16.95 4.47 -2.48
C ILE A 3 16.51 5.18 -1.21
N LEU A 4 15.53 6.08 -1.32
CA LEU A 4 14.84 6.68 -0.19
C LEU A 4 13.42 6.10 -0.09
N ILE A 5 13.10 5.48 1.06
CA ILE A 5 11.79 4.88 1.34
C ILE A 5 11.05 5.72 2.37
N LEU A 6 10.00 6.42 1.94
CA LEU A 6 9.14 7.17 2.85
C LEU A 6 8.16 6.22 3.54
N GLY A 7 7.96 6.45 4.85
CA GLY A 7 7.16 5.55 5.67
C GLY A 7 7.85 4.21 5.96
N GLY A 8 9.19 4.18 5.96
CA GLY A 8 10.01 2.99 6.13
C GLY A 8 9.76 2.22 7.43
N SER A 9 9.25 2.86 8.48
CA SER A 9 8.87 2.19 9.74
C SER A 9 7.48 1.56 9.71
N GLY A 10 6.68 1.78 8.63
CA GLY A 10 5.36 1.18 8.44
C GLY A 10 5.43 -0.27 7.97
N PHE A 11 4.26 -0.94 7.88
CA PHE A 11 4.17 -2.35 7.51
C PHE A 11 4.76 -2.66 6.11
N LEU A 12 4.33 -1.94 5.07
CA LEU A 12 4.91 -2.08 3.73
C LEU A 12 6.34 -1.51 3.67
N GLY A 13 6.56 -0.35 4.31
CA GLY A 13 7.85 0.33 4.27
C GLY A 13 8.97 -0.50 4.87
N SER A 14 8.73 -1.21 5.96
CA SER A 14 9.74 -2.09 6.60
C SER A 14 10.13 -3.26 5.70
N GLU A 15 9.20 -3.82 4.95
CA GLU A 15 9.48 -4.87 3.98
C GLU A 15 10.24 -4.34 2.75
N LEU A 16 9.89 -3.13 2.26
CA LEU A 16 10.66 -2.44 1.21
C LEU A 16 12.12 -2.20 1.65
N VAL A 17 12.31 -1.69 2.86
CA VAL A 17 13.65 -1.48 3.45
C VAL A 17 14.43 -2.80 3.49
N ARG A 18 13.83 -3.86 4.02
CA ARG A 18 14.44 -5.18 4.11
C ARG A 18 14.88 -5.71 2.73
N GLN A 19 14.01 -5.62 1.72
CA GLN A 19 14.31 -6.10 0.37
C GLN A 19 15.35 -5.23 -0.34
N ALA A 20 15.27 -3.90 -0.21
CA ALA A 20 16.23 -3.00 -0.81
C ALA A 20 17.66 -3.22 -0.26
N VAL A 21 17.79 -3.39 1.06
CA VAL A 21 19.08 -3.73 1.70
C VAL A 21 19.58 -5.10 1.24
N ALA A 22 18.71 -6.13 1.24
CA ALA A 22 19.06 -7.48 0.79
C ALA A 22 19.50 -7.52 -0.69
N ALA A 23 19.00 -6.61 -1.53
CA ALA A 23 19.42 -6.43 -2.92
C ALA A 23 20.72 -5.60 -3.08
N GLY A 24 21.35 -5.18 -1.99
CA GLY A 24 22.61 -4.42 -2.01
C GLY A 24 22.45 -2.94 -2.36
N HIS A 25 21.24 -2.38 -2.20
CA HIS A 25 21.03 -0.94 -2.43
C HIS A 25 21.46 -0.10 -1.23
N LEU A 26 22.03 1.08 -1.48
CA LEU A 26 22.23 2.10 -0.45
C LEU A 26 20.86 2.65 -0.05
N THR A 27 20.37 2.23 1.11
CA THR A 27 18.99 2.48 1.52
C THR A 27 18.93 3.52 2.63
N ALA A 28 18.11 4.55 2.43
CA ALA A 28 17.66 5.49 3.45
C ALA A 28 16.15 5.34 3.64
N ALA A 29 15.66 5.62 4.84
CA ALA A 29 14.26 5.51 5.15
C ALA A 29 13.76 6.64 6.04
N THR A 30 12.48 6.97 5.96
CA THR A 30 11.88 7.97 6.83
C THR A 30 10.90 7.37 7.82
N CYS A 31 10.74 8.06 8.95
CA CYS A 31 9.73 7.79 9.95
C CYS A 31 9.10 9.10 10.41
N ALA A 32 7.80 9.07 10.77
CA ALA A 32 7.14 10.23 11.37
C ALA A 32 7.45 10.37 12.87
N THR A 33 7.55 9.24 13.59
CA THR A 33 7.76 9.23 15.06
C THR A 33 8.98 8.43 15.48
N LYS A 34 9.06 7.16 15.12
CA LYS A 34 10.14 6.26 15.55
C LYS A 34 10.77 5.56 14.35
N PRO A 35 12.11 5.46 14.30
CA PRO A 35 12.79 4.69 13.25
C PRO A 35 12.43 3.21 13.31
N GLY A 36 12.65 2.50 12.22
CA GLY A 36 12.58 1.04 12.17
C GLY A 36 13.81 0.38 12.81
N HIS A 37 13.85 -0.95 12.78
CA HIS A 37 14.87 -1.74 13.48
C HIS A 37 16.12 -2.05 12.63
N THR A 38 16.08 -1.77 11.32
CA THR A 38 17.21 -2.08 10.41
C THR A 38 18.37 -1.10 10.66
N ARG A 39 19.52 -1.61 11.11
CA ARG A 39 20.68 -0.79 11.51
C ARG A 39 21.51 -0.28 10.34
N GLU A 40 21.48 -0.97 9.21
CA GLU A 40 22.23 -0.65 7.98
C GLU A 40 21.60 0.51 7.17
N VAL A 41 20.56 1.14 7.71
CA VAL A 41 19.76 2.16 7.03
C VAL A 41 19.91 3.51 7.71
N GLY A 42 20.13 4.55 6.94
CA GLY A 42 20.03 5.94 7.40
C GLY A 42 18.55 6.31 7.67
N TRP A 43 18.23 6.65 8.92
CA TRP A 43 16.86 7.00 9.31
C TRP A 43 16.68 8.50 9.44
N TYR A 44 15.67 9.05 8.80
CA TYR A 44 15.33 10.47 8.78
C TYR A 44 13.93 10.70 9.35
N ALA A 45 13.82 11.61 10.33
CA ALA A 45 12.51 12.10 10.76
C ALA A 45 11.94 13.00 9.67
N LEU A 46 10.74 12.68 9.18
CA LEU A 46 10.08 13.43 8.11
C LEU A 46 8.56 13.42 8.30
N ASP A 47 8.00 14.62 8.43
CA ASP A 47 6.56 14.86 8.29
C ASP A 47 6.30 15.44 6.89
N LEU A 48 5.42 14.82 6.12
CA LEU A 48 5.08 15.28 4.77
C LEU A 48 4.32 16.62 4.74
N ARG A 49 3.91 17.14 5.90
CA ARG A 49 3.36 18.50 6.02
C ARG A 49 4.43 19.58 5.89
N ASP A 50 5.69 19.23 6.12
CA ASP A 50 6.83 20.16 6.09
C ASP A 50 7.58 20.06 4.75
N PRO A 51 7.34 21.01 3.80
CA PRO A 51 8.02 21.00 2.50
C PRO A 51 9.52 21.29 2.60
N GLY A 52 9.94 22.08 3.58
CA GLY A 52 11.35 22.38 3.82
C GLY A 52 12.12 21.14 4.25
N ARG A 53 11.50 20.31 5.11
CA ARG A 53 12.09 19.05 5.54
C ARG A 53 12.15 18.01 4.43
N ILE A 54 11.15 17.97 3.54
CA ILE A 54 11.20 17.13 2.32
C ILE A 54 12.42 17.49 1.50
N ASP A 55 12.60 18.77 1.17
CA ASP A 55 13.72 19.24 0.35
C ASP A 55 15.08 18.96 1.02
N ALA A 56 15.19 19.19 2.34
CA ALA A 56 16.42 18.93 3.10
C ALA A 56 16.81 17.44 3.07
N VAL A 57 15.86 16.52 3.28
CA VAL A 57 16.11 15.08 3.23
C VAL A 57 16.51 14.64 1.82
N MET A 58 15.83 15.16 0.78
CA MET A 58 16.16 14.87 -0.61
C MET A 58 17.58 15.35 -0.97
N ALA A 59 17.97 16.54 -0.52
CA ALA A 59 19.31 17.08 -0.74
C ALA A 59 20.40 16.28 -0.01
N GLU A 60 20.15 15.89 1.24
CA GLU A 60 21.10 15.14 2.07
C GLU A 60 21.29 13.70 1.57
N VAL A 61 20.20 13.01 1.22
CA VAL A 61 20.25 11.63 0.74
C VAL A 61 20.70 11.56 -0.72
N GLY A 62 20.29 12.48 -1.58
CA GLY A 62 20.52 12.46 -3.03
C GLY A 62 20.06 11.14 -3.67
N PRO A 63 18.79 10.71 -3.52
CA PRO A 63 18.37 9.40 -3.97
C PRO A 63 18.23 9.31 -5.49
N ASP A 64 18.60 8.17 -6.08
CA ASP A 64 18.27 7.83 -7.47
C ASP A 64 16.78 7.46 -7.60
N LEU A 65 16.24 6.86 -6.53
CA LEU A 65 14.86 6.35 -6.45
C LEU A 65 14.22 6.75 -5.13
N VAL A 66 12.98 7.22 -5.20
CA VAL A 66 12.11 7.49 -4.06
C VAL A 66 10.90 6.55 -4.13
N VAL A 67 10.63 5.82 -3.04
CA VAL A 67 9.42 5.01 -2.90
C VAL A 67 8.57 5.59 -1.77
N ASN A 68 7.40 6.12 -2.10
CA ASN A 68 6.48 6.67 -1.10
C ASN A 68 5.45 5.63 -0.67
N ALA A 69 5.73 4.95 0.45
CA ALA A 69 4.84 4.02 1.14
C ALA A 69 4.18 4.65 2.38
N SER A 70 4.26 5.97 2.54
CA SER A 70 3.63 6.68 3.66
C SER A 70 2.13 6.87 3.45
N SER A 71 1.38 6.97 4.54
CA SER A 71 -0.04 7.28 4.55
C SER A 71 -0.44 7.97 5.85
N GLY A 72 -1.22 9.03 5.75
CA GLY A 72 -1.86 9.71 6.88
C GLY A 72 -3.35 9.36 7.02
N GLY A 73 -3.83 8.29 6.37
CA GLY A 73 -5.26 8.00 6.33
C GLY A 73 -6.04 9.15 5.65
N ALA A 74 -7.07 9.66 6.31
CA ALA A 74 -7.89 10.77 5.80
C ALA A 74 -7.25 12.17 5.98
N ASP A 75 -6.06 12.26 6.57
CA ASP A 75 -5.33 13.54 6.67
C ASP A 75 -4.91 14.03 5.28
N TRP A 76 -5.54 15.09 4.83
CA TRP A 76 -5.36 15.64 3.50
C TRP A 76 -3.93 16.14 3.27
N ALA A 77 -3.36 16.85 4.24
CA ALA A 77 -2.02 17.42 4.13
C ALA A 77 -0.94 16.33 3.96
N VAL A 78 -1.12 15.17 4.61
CA VAL A 78 -0.20 14.03 4.53
C VAL A 78 -0.49 13.15 3.30
N THR A 79 -1.77 12.89 2.99
CA THR A 79 -2.15 11.87 2.03
C THR A 79 -2.36 12.42 0.61
N ALA A 80 -2.75 13.71 0.47
CA ALA A 80 -2.92 14.37 -0.81
C ALA A 80 -1.75 15.31 -1.14
N GLU A 81 -1.52 16.34 -0.31
CA GLU A 81 -0.53 17.38 -0.61
C GLU A 81 0.91 16.89 -0.46
N GLY A 82 1.20 16.11 0.59
CA GLY A 82 2.53 15.59 0.87
C GLY A 82 3.16 14.83 -0.31
N PRO A 83 2.47 13.87 -0.94
CA PRO A 83 2.95 13.18 -2.14
C PRO A 83 3.23 14.12 -3.33
N VAL A 84 2.44 15.17 -3.52
CA VAL A 84 2.68 16.16 -4.59
C VAL A 84 3.94 16.97 -4.31
N ARG A 85 4.14 17.43 -3.06
CA ARG A 85 5.39 18.12 -2.65
C ARG A 85 6.61 17.22 -2.83
N LEU A 86 6.46 15.93 -2.48
CA LEU A 86 7.51 14.93 -2.70
C LEU A 86 7.81 14.73 -4.20
N ALA A 87 6.78 14.68 -5.04
CA ALA A 87 6.95 14.59 -6.50
C ALA A 87 7.66 15.80 -7.08
N MET A 88 7.33 17.02 -6.61
CA MET A 88 8.06 18.25 -6.98
C MET A 88 9.53 18.16 -6.58
N ALA A 89 9.83 17.71 -5.36
CA ALA A 89 11.20 17.52 -4.90
C ALA A 89 11.92 16.43 -5.72
N SER A 90 11.26 15.29 -5.99
CA SER A 90 11.84 14.20 -6.80
C SER A 90 12.19 14.70 -8.21
N ALA A 91 11.30 15.46 -8.86
CA ALA A 91 11.55 16.06 -10.17
C ALA A 91 12.74 17.07 -10.11
N LYS A 92 12.80 17.92 -9.08
CA LYS A 92 13.90 18.89 -8.86
C LYS A 92 15.26 18.21 -8.75
N TYR A 93 15.34 17.07 -8.03
CA TYR A 93 16.59 16.34 -7.81
C TYR A 93 16.86 15.24 -8.85
N GLY A 94 16.01 15.09 -9.86
CA GLY A 94 16.16 14.06 -10.91
C GLY A 94 15.97 12.63 -10.43
N SER A 95 15.28 12.44 -9.30
CA SER A 95 15.00 11.12 -8.73
C SER A 95 13.77 10.49 -9.37
N ARG A 96 13.81 9.20 -9.66
CA ARG A 96 12.60 8.43 -9.99
C ARG A 96 11.66 8.39 -8.78
N LEU A 97 10.35 8.36 -9.03
CA LEU A 97 9.34 8.29 -7.97
C LEU A 97 8.38 7.13 -8.22
N VAL A 98 8.18 6.31 -7.18
CA VAL A 98 7.08 5.35 -7.07
C VAL A 98 6.19 5.76 -5.92
N HIS A 99 4.93 6.11 -6.22
CA HIS A 99 3.93 6.48 -5.22
C HIS A 99 2.92 5.34 -5.02
N VAL A 100 2.81 4.84 -3.80
CA VAL A 100 1.81 3.81 -3.44
C VAL A 100 0.46 4.45 -3.23
N SER A 101 -0.50 4.10 -4.07
CA SER A 101 -1.91 4.47 -3.98
C SER A 101 -2.78 3.31 -3.49
N SER A 102 -4.09 3.38 -3.64
CA SER A 102 -5.05 2.44 -3.04
C SER A 102 -6.24 2.17 -3.96
N ASP A 103 -6.86 1.01 -3.83
CA ASP A 103 -8.16 0.67 -4.40
C ASP A 103 -9.31 1.55 -3.86
N ALA A 104 -9.09 2.25 -2.73
CA ALA A 104 -10.04 3.21 -2.17
C ALA A 104 -10.32 4.43 -3.06
N VAL A 105 -9.55 4.62 -4.13
CA VAL A 105 -9.82 5.63 -5.17
C VAL A 105 -11.06 5.29 -6.00
N PHE A 106 -11.63 4.10 -5.84
CA PHE A 106 -12.81 3.64 -6.56
C PHE A 106 -14.06 3.53 -5.68
N SER A 107 -15.22 3.84 -6.27
CA SER A 107 -16.53 3.76 -5.61
C SER A 107 -17.09 2.34 -5.46
N GLY A 108 -16.63 1.40 -6.26
CA GLY A 108 -17.21 0.06 -6.38
C GLY A 108 -18.37 -0.05 -7.40
N ALA A 109 -18.74 1.04 -8.06
CA ALA A 109 -19.85 1.04 -9.02
C ALA A 109 -19.61 0.12 -10.24
N ARG A 110 -18.34 -0.15 -10.59
CA ARG A 110 -17.96 -1.01 -11.73
C ARG A 110 -17.55 -2.43 -11.33
N VAL A 111 -17.30 -2.69 -10.05
CA VAL A 111 -16.73 -3.94 -9.52
C VAL A 111 -15.31 -4.20 -10.04
N HIS A 112 -15.09 -4.31 -11.35
CA HIS A 112 -13.79 -4.55 -11.98
C HIS A 112 -13.15 -3.28 -12.50
N TYR A 113 -11.91 -3.05 -12.12
CA TYR A 113 -11.14 -1.84 -12.44
C TYR A 113 -9.76 -2.20 -12.99
N ASP A 114 -9.49 -1.79 -14.23
CA ASP A 114 -8.16 -1.79 -14.82
C ASP A 114 -7.45 -0.43 -14.65
N GLU A 115 -6.21 -0.32 -15.12
CA GLU A 115 -5.40 0.88 -14.96
C GLU A 115 -5.94 2.11 -15.70
N SER A 116 -6.83 1.93 -16.70
CA SER A 116 -7.46 3.02 -17.45
C SER A 116 -8.65 3.64 -16.73
N CYS A 117 -9.17 3.00 -15.68
CA CYS A 117 -10.30 3.49 -14.92
C CYS A 117 -9.95 4.76 -14.14
N LEU A 118 -10.76 5.80 -14.32
CA LEU A 118 -10.62 7.06 -13.58
C LEU A 118 -11.10 6.88 -12.13
N PRO A 119 -10.42 7.52 -11.15
CA PRO A 119 -10.87 7.55 -9.77
C PRO A 119 -12.27 8.17 -9.61
N ASP A 120 -13.10 7.56 -8.76
CA ASP A 120 -14.43 8.03 -8.38
C ASP A 120 -14.70 7.79 -6.88
N PRO A 121 -13.81 8.28 -5.98
CA PRO A 121 -13.81 7.92 -4.57
C PRO A 121 -15.06 8.37 -3.82
N ILE A 122 -15.50 7.57 -2.84
CA ILE A 122 -16.65 7.85 -1.96
C ILE A 122 -16.25 8.01 -0.49
N THR A 123 -14.95 8.04 -0.19
CA THR A 123 -14.43 8.24 1.16
C THR A 123 -13.41 9.37 1.18
N PRO A 124 -13.25 10.09 2.33
CA PRO A 124 -12.21 11.13 2.46
C PRO A 124 -10.79 10.60 2.18
N TYR A 125 -10.47 9.38 2.62
CA TYR A 125 -9.19 8.73 2.32
C TYR A 125 -9.00 8.49 0.83
N GLY A 126 -10.02 7.92 0.16
CA GLY A 126 -9.97 7.68 -1.28
C GLY A 126 -9.85 8.98 -2.08
N ALA A 127 -10.56 10.04 -1.67
CA ALA A 127 -10.45 11.35 -2.29
C ALA A 127 -9.04 11.95 -2.18
N ALA A 128 -8.43 11.84 -0.99
CA ALA A 128 -7.05 12.31 -0.79
C ALA A 128 -6.04 11.51 -1.64
N LYS A 129 -6.21 10.19 -1.76
CA LYS A 129 -5.37 9.35 -2.63
C LYS A 129 -5.56 9.69 -4.11
N ALA A 130 -6.79 9.89 -4.58
CA ALA A 130 -7.07 10.27 -5.97
C ALA A 130 -6.47 11.64 -6.31
N ALA A 131 -6.55 12.61 -5.40
CA ALA A 131 -5.91 13.91 -5.57
C ALA A 131 -4.39 13.81 -5.64
N ALA A 132 -3.78 12.95 -4.80
CA ALA A 132 -2.35 12.66 -4.85
C ALA A 132 -1.93 12.08 -6.19
N GLU A 133 -2.65 11.08 -6.74
CA GLU A 133 -2.37 10.49 -8.06
C GLU A 133 -2.30 11.55 -9.14
N THR A 134 -3.35 12.40 -9.20
CA THR A 134 -3.46 13.49 -10.19
C THR A 134 -2.30 14.46 -10.05
N GLY A 135 -2.03 14.95 -8.84
CA GLY A 135 -0.98 15.93 -8.59
C GLY A 135 0.43 15.37 -8.84
N VAL A 136 0.69 14.13 -8.43
CA VAL A 136 1.99 13.46 -8.65
C VAL A 136 2.28 13.34 -10.15
N LEU A 137 1.34 12.84 -10.95
CA LEU A 137 1.55 12.66 -12.38
C LEU A 137 1.60 13.98 -13.15
N LEU A 138 0.92 15.02 -12.64
CA LEU A 138 0.98 16.36 -13.25
C LEU A 138 2.39 16.99 -13.10
N VAL A 139 2.99 16.87 -11.91
CA VAL A 139 4.28 17.53 -11.62
C VAL A 139 5.50 16.65 -11.91
N HIS A 140 5.30 15.33 -11.94
CA HIS A 140 6.34 14.34 -12.26
C HIS A 140 5.79 13.27 -13.22
N PRO A 141 5.63 13.56 -14.52
CA PRO A 141 4.97 12.64 -15.47
C PRO A 141 5.64 11.27 -15.62
N GLN A 142 6.91 11.15 -15.24
CA GLN A 142 7.65 9.88 -15.23
C GLN A 142 7.45 9.07 -13.95
N ALA A 143 6.67 9.57 -12.98
CA ALA A 143 6.38 8.84 -11.77
C ALA A 143 5.53 7.58 -12.05
N VAL A 144 5.74 6.55 -11.24
CA VAL A 144 4.86 5.40 -11.15
C VAL A 144 3.86 5.62 -10.01
N VAL A 145 2.58 5.47 -10.30
CA VAL A 145 1.51 5.42 -9.29
C VAL A 145 1.02 3.98 -9.19
N ALA A 146 1.28 3.35 -8.07
CA ALA A 146 0.96 1.96 -7.81
C ALA A 146 -0.30 1.83 -6.94
N ARG A 147 -1.45 1.54 -7.54
CA ARG A 147 -2.69 1.23 -6.81
C ARG A 147 -2.62 -0.18 -6.27
N THR A 148 -2.82 -0.33 -4.96
CA THR A 148 -2.81 -1.63 -4.29
C THR A 148 -4.10 -1.84 -3.50
N SER A 149 -4.29 -3.04 -2.98
CA SER A 149 -5.44 -3.42 -2.18
C SER A 149 -5.00 -3.74 -0.74
N LEU A 150 -5.71 -4.65 -0.05
CA LEU A 150 -5.39 -5.04 1.32
C LEU A 150 -4.01 -5.67 1.40
N ILE A 151 -3.11 -5.09 2.16
CA ILE A 151 -1.76 -5.62 2.33
C ILE A 151 -1.75 -6.60 3.50
N ILE A 152 -1.42 -7.85 3.21
CA ILE A 152 -1.40 -8.96 4.16
C ILE A 152 0.03 -9.48 4.30
N GLY A 153 0.36 -10.02 5.48
CA GLY A 153 1.70 -10.52 5.74
C GLY A 153 1.72 -11.74 6.66
N ARG A 154 2.57 -11.66 7.69
CA ARG A 154 2.78 -12.75 8.64
C ARG A 154 2.19 -12.43 10.01
N GLY A 155 0.90 -12.09 10.06
CA GLY A 155 0.18 -11.80 11.31
C GLY A 155 0.35 -10.35 11.81
N GLN A 156 0.99 -9.45 11.06
CA GLN A 156 1.33 -8.10 11.54
C GLN A 156 0.56 -6.97 10.86
N SER A 157 -0.20 -7.24 9.79
CA SER A 157 -1.01 -6.22 9.14
C SER A 157 -2.18 -5.78 10.04
N LEU A 158 -2.73 -4.60 9.78
CA LEU A 158 -3.93 -4.12 10.48
C LEU A 158 -5.11 -5.09 10.31
N HIS A 159 -5.21 -5.72 9.12
CA HIS A 159 -6.27 -6.65 8.79
C HIS A 159 -6.13 -7.96 9.58
N GLU A 160 -4.91 -8.49 9.66
CA GLU A 160 -4.62 -9.72 10.41
C GLU A 160 -4.85 -9.51 11.91
N ARG A 161 -4.36 -8.40 12.48
CA ARG A 161 -4.63 -8.05 13.89
C ARG A 161 -6.11 -7.92 14.17
N ALA A 162 -6.89 -7.29 13.28
CA ALA A 162 -8.34 -7.18 13.44
C ALA A 162 -9.03 -8.56 13.50
N VAL A 163 -8.58 -9.54 12.69
CA VAL A 163 -9.08 -10.91 12.74
C VAL A 163 -8.76 -11.57 14.08
N HIS A 164 -7.53 -11.41 14.58
CA HIS A 164 -7.12 -11.93 15.89
C HIS A 164 -7.95 -11.33 17.02
N ASP A 165 -8.13 -10.01 17.03
CA ASP A 165 -8.86 -9.28 18.05
C ASP A 165 -10.34 -9.68 18.07
N LEU A 166 -10.97 -9.85 16.88
CA LEU A 166 -12.35 -10.32 16.74
C LEU A 166 -12.49 -11.76 17.21
N ALA A 167 -11.60 -12.68 16.83
CA ALA A 167 -11.62 -14.07 17.26
C ALA A 167 -11.41 -14.21 18.78
N ALA A 168 -10.60 -13.34 19.37
CA ALA A 168 -10.38 -13.27 20.81
C ALA A 168 -11.54 -12.59 21.58
N GLY A 169 -12.46 -11.89 20.90
CA GLY A 169 -13.51 -11.08 21.53
C GLY A 169 -13.01 -9.84 22.25
N THR A 170 -11.80 -9.34 21.89
CA THR A 170 -11.20 -8.12 22.46
C THR A 170 -11.53 -6.87 21.67
N ARG A 171 -12.24 -7.04 20.55
CA ARG A 171 -12.68 -5.97 19.66
C ARG A 171 -14.12 -6.20 19.24
N ASP A 172 -14.94 -5.16 19.28
CA ASP A 172 -16.27 -5.14 18.67
C ASP A 172 -16.19 -4.93 17.17
N GLY A 173 -17.19 -5.49 16.45
CA GLY A 173 -17.34 -5.34 15.01
C GLY A 173 -17.63 -6.64 14.29
N ALA A 174 -17.61 -6.60 12.97
CA ALA A 174 -17.85 -7.76 12.12
C ALA A 174 -16.91 -7.75 10.90
N LEU A 175 -16.67 -8.93 10.35
CA LEU A 175 -16.05 -9.11 9.04
C LEU A 175 -17.15 -9.15 7.98
N PHE A 176 -17.13 -8.22 7.07
CA PHE A 176 -18.19 -8.05 6.08
C PHE A 176 -18.11 -9.11 4.97
N THR A 177 -19.26 -9.66 4.60
CA THR A 177 -19.38 -10.65 3.52
C THR A 177 -19.56 -10.00 2.15
N ASP A 178 -19.89 -8.71 2.11
CA ASP A 178 -20.11 -7.88 0.92
C ASP A 178 -19.02 -6.82 0.69
N ASP A 179 -17.96 -6.78 1.51
CA ASP A 179 -16.77 -5.93 1.29
C ASP A 179 -15.68 -6.76 0.63
N ILE A 180 -15.63 -6.73 -0.72
CA ILE A 180 -14.76 -7.59 -1.54
C ILE A 180 -13.55 -6.80 -2.05
N ARG A 181 -12.35 -7.35 -1.87
CA ARG A 181 -11.06 -6.76 -2.28
C ARG A 181 -10.12 -7.84 -2.84
N CYS A 182 -8.99 -7.40 -3.41
CA CYS A 182 -7.93 -8.25 -3.94
C CYS A 182 -6.68 -8.20 -3.02
N PRO A 183 -6.63 -8.98 -1.92
CA PRO A 183 -5.51 -8.94 -0.98
C PRO A 183 -4.19 -9.29 -1.65
N VAL A 184 -3.11 -8.58 -1.29
CA VAL A 184 -1.76 -8.83 -1.80
C VAL A 184 -0.81 -9.12 -0.65
N HIS A 185 0.16 -10.02 -0.86
CA HIS A 185 1.19 -10.29 0.13
C HIS A 185 2.21 -9.14 0.16
N VAL A 186 2.56 -8.69 1.37
CA VAL A 186 3.48 -7.55 1.56
C VAL A 186 4.83 -7.72 0.87
N ALA A 187 5.36 -8.96 0.85
CA ALA A 187 6.65 -9.23 0.18
C ALA A 187 6.54 -9.20 -1.34
N ASP A 188 5.43 -9.68 -1.92
CA ASP A 188 5.20 -9.62 -3.36
C ASP A 188 4.99 -8.17 -3.80
N LEU A 189 4.22 -7.39 -3.04
CA LEU A 189 4.02 -5.96 -3.30
C LEU A 189 5.33 -5.18 -3.23
N ALA A 190 6.15 -5.40 -2.20
CA ALA A 190 7.43 -4.72 -2.06
C ALA A 190 8.38 -5.07 -3.21
N ALA A 191 8.47 -6.35 -3.59
CA ALA A 191 9.28 -6.79 -4.73
C ALA A 191 8.81 -6.16 -6.04
N ALA A 192 7.49 -6.16 -6.29
CA ALA A 192 6.91 -5.57 -7.50
C ALA A 192 7.13 -4.06 -7.59
N LEU A 193 7.04 -3.32 -6.47
CA LEU A 193 7.34 -1.89 -6.40
C LEU A 193 8.81 -1.60 -6.75
N LEU A 194 9.75 -2.36 -6.20
CA LEU A 194 11.18 -2.22 -6.50
C LEU A 194 11.49 -2.63 -7.94
N GLU A 195 10.81 -3.64 -8.47
CA GLU A 195 10.96 -4.07 -9.85
C GLU A 195 10.45 -3.00 -10.83
N LEU A 196 9.22 -2.45 -10.63
CA LEU A 196 8.70 -1.34 -11.44
C LEU A 196 9.63 -0.11 -11.41
N ALA A 197 10.22 0.16 -10.25
CA ALA A 197 11.17 1.26 -10.09
C ALA A 197 12.45 1.10 -10.93
N SER A 198 12.85 -0.14 -11.23
CA SER A 198 14.04 -0.45 -12.03
C SER A 198 13.77 -0.47 -13.54
N HIS A 199 12.51 -0.51 -13.96
CA HIS A 199 12.10 -0.48 -15.36
C HIS A 199 11.85 0.95 -15.82
N ASP A 200 11.93 1.19 -17.13
CA ASP A 200 11.52 2.47 -17.74
C ASP A 200 9.99 2.50 -17.91
N THR A 201 9.29 2.51 -16.77
CA THR A 201 7.82 2.54 -16.69
C THR A 201 7.34 3.78 -15.96
N SER A 202 6.18 4.29 -16.33
CA SER A 202 5.52 5.45 -15.71
C SER A 202 4.00 5.28 -15.69
N GLY A 203 3.30 6.19 -15.04
CA GLY A 203 1.85 6.21 -15.02
C GLY A 203 1.24 5.26 -13.99
N ILE A 204 -0.02 4.87 -14.23
CA ILE A 204 -0.82 4.06 -13.31
C ILE A 204 -0.51 2.57 -13.50
N HIS A 205 -0.32 1.88 -12.39
CA HIS A 205 -0.12 0.43 -12.30
C HIS A 205 -0.98 -0.15 -11.19
N HIS A 206 -1.56 -1.34 -11.41
CA HIS A 206 -2.27 -2.09 -10.39
C HIS A 206 -1.39 -3.20 -9.82
N LEU A 207 -1.21 -3.21 -8.50
CA LEU A 207 -0.43 -4.18 -7.75
C LEU A 207 -1.30 -4.82 -6.66
N ALA A 208 -2.23 -5.68 -7.07
CA ALA A 208 -3.14 -6.42 -6.20
C ALA A 208 -3.01 -7.92 -6.45
N GLY A 209 -3.37 -8.73 -5.47
CA GLY A 209 -3.38 -10.19 -5.60
C GLY A 209 -4.44 -10.67 -6.59
N ALA A 210 -4.26 -11.90 -7.10
CA ALA A 210 -5.11 -12.47 -8.14
C ALA A 210 -6.52 -12.86 -7.66
N ASP A 211 -6.71 -13.09 -6.35
CA ASP A 211 -7.98 -13.52 -5.77
C ASP A 211 -8.78 -12.32 -5.25
N ALA A 212 -10.09 -12.29 -5.55
CA ALA A 212 -11.04 -11.37 -4.94
C ALA A 212 -11.76 -12.08 -3.79
N LEU A 213 -11.66 -11.56 -2.57
CA LEU A 213 -12.22 -12.12 -1.36
C LEU A 213 -12.99 -11.07 -0.56
N SER A 214 -14.09 -11.49 0.06
CA SER A 214 -14.74 -10.69 1.11
C SER A 214 -13.85 -10.58 2.35
N ARG A 215 -14.12 -9.57 3.19
CA ARG A 215 -13.42 -9.43 4.47
C ARG A 215 -13.57 -10.67 5.35
N HIS A 216 -14.75 -11.31 5.30
CA HIS A 216 -15.01 -12.53 6.05
C HIS A 216 -14.22 -13.73 5.49
N GLU A 217 -14.23 -13.97 4.17
CA GLU A 217 -13.44 -15.06 3.56
C GLU A 217 -11.96 -14.91 3.85
N LEU A 218 -11.42 -13.68 3.72
CA LEU A 218 -10.04 -13.37 4.10
C LEU A 218 -9.79 -13.66 5.58
N GLY A 219 -10.71 -13.28 6.45
CA GLY A 219 -10.64 -13.54 7.89
C GLY A 219 -10.61 -15.03 8.21
N VAL A 220 -11.42 -15.84 7.54
CA VAL A 220 -11.44 -17.32 7.68
C VAL A 220 -10.10 -17.93 7.28
N LEU A 221 -9.50 -17.46 6.16
CA LEU A 221 -8.18 -17.93 5.74
C LEU A 221 -7.10 -17.59 6.78
N ILE A 222 -7.09 -16.34 7.29
CA ILE A 222 -6.16 -15.91 8.33
C ILE A 222 -6.34 -16.71 9.61
N ALA A 223 -7.58 -16.89 10.07
CA ALA A 223 -7.87 -17.65 11.28
C ALA A 223 -7.37 -19.11 11.16
N ARG A 224 -7.63 -19.78 10.04
CA ARG A 224 -7.13 -21.15 9.78
C ARG A 224 -5.61 -21.22 9.77
N ARG A 225 -4.93 -20.27 9.09
CA ARG A 225 -3.46 -20.19 9.07
C ARG A 225 -2.89 -20.07 10.47
N ASP A 226 -3.53 -19.26 11.32
CA ASP A 226 -3.00 -18.90 12.65
C ASP A 226 -3.54 -19.78 13.77
N GLY A 227 -4.30 -20.84 13.45
CA GLY A 227 -4.83 -21.80 14.43
C GLY A 227 -5.97 -21.24 15.31
N LEU A 228 -6.66 -20.20 14.81
CA LEU A 228 -7.84 -19.64 15.45
C LEU A 228 -9.11 -20.37 14.97
N ASP A 229 -10.15 -20.36 15.79
CA ASP A 229 -11.46 -20.91 15.43
C ASP A 229 -12.24 -19.94 14.51
N PRO A 230 -12.45 -20.25 13.22
CA PRO A 230 -13.17 -19.35 12.31
C PRO A 230 -14.63 -19.14 12.68
N SER A 231 -15.26 -20.07 13.44
CA SER A 231 -16.65 -19.94 13.86
C SER A 231 -16.89 -18.80 14.86
N ARG A 232 -15.83 -18.32 15.48
CA ARG A 232 -15.83 -17.16 16.39
C ARG A 232 -15.77 -15.81 15.69
N LEU A 233 -15.57 -15.78 14.36
CA LEU A 233 -15.50 -14.55 13.60
C LEU A 233 -16.91 -14.00 13.35
N PRO A 234 -17.26 -12.83 13.90
CA PRO A 234 -18.56 -12.24 13.67
C PRO A 234 -18.69 -11.76 12.23
N THR A 235 -19.86 -12.01 11.62
CA THR A 235 -20.16 -11.62 10.23
C THR A 235 -21.21 -10.50 10.18
N GLY A 236 -21.21 -9.74 9.10
CA GLY A 236 -22.21 -8.72 8.84
C GLY A 236 -22.17 -8.26 7.38
N LEU A 237 -23.08 -7.37 7.02
CA LEU A 237 -23.08 -6.67 5.75
C LEU A 237 -22.57 -5.25 5.95
N ARG A 238 -21.62 -4.83 5.11
CA ARG A 238 -21.17 -3.44 5.08
C ARG A 238 -22.29 -2.50 4.65
N ALA A 239 -23.15 -2.98 3.74
CA ALA A 239 -24.32 -2.23 3.28
C ALA A 239 -25.27 -1.83 4.44
N ASP A 240 -25.36 -2.64 5.49
CA ASP A 240 -26.20 -2.37 6.66
C ASP A 240 -25.46 -1.55 7.74
N SER A 241 -24.17 -1.26 7.55
CA SER A 241 -23.37 -0.55 8.52
C SER A 241 -23.35 0.96 8.27
N THR A 242 -22.99 1.74 9.29
CA THR A 242 -22.76 3.19 9.15
C THR A 242 -21.41 3.51 8.48
N LEU A 243 -20.57 2.51 8.26
CA LEU A 243 -19.23 2.68 7.68
C LEU A 243 -19.32 2.90 6.17
N ARG A 244 -19.01 4.11 5.72
CA ARG A 244 -18.94 4.43 4.30
C ARG A 244 -17.74 3.75 3.64
N GLY A 245 -17.93 3.26 2.41
CA GLY A 245 -16.87 2.67 1.57
C GLY A 245 -17.47 1.79 0.48
N ALA A 246 -16.67 1.53 -0.54
CA ALA A 246 -17.05 0.65 -1.64
C ALA A 246 -17.33 -0.78 -1.15
N LEU A 247 -18.33 -1.44 -1.73
CA LEU A 247 -18.65 -2.84 -1.41
C LEU A 247 -17.72 -3.80 -2.15
N ASP A 248 -17.61 -3.66 -3.46
CA ASP A 248 -16.82 -4.57 -4.29
C ASP A 248 -15.89 -3.78 -5.22
N VAL A 249 -14.58 -3.91 -4.96
CA VAL A 249 -13.52 -3.31 -5.81
C VAL A 249 -12.49 -4.37 -6.12
N ARG A 250 -12.44 -4.80 -7.38
CA ARG A 250 -11.52 -5.81 -7.89
C ARG A 250 -10.54 -5.16 -8.86
N LEU A 251 -9.31 -4.95 -8.40
CA LEU A 251 -8.24 -4.42 -9.24
C LEU A 251 -7.76 -5.49 -10.22
N ASP A 252 -7.83 -5.20 -11.51
CA ASP A 252 -7.21 -6.02 -12.54
C ASP A 252 -5.73 -5.65 -12.67
N SER A 253 -4.85 -6.51 -12.19
CA SER A 253 -3.39 -6.32 -12.24
C SER A 253 -2.73 -7.00 -13.45
N ARG A 254 -3.50 -7.60 -14.38
CA ARG A 254 -2.94 -8.41 -15.48
C ARG A 254 -2.03 -7.62 -16.43
N ALA A 255 -2.35 -6.34 -16.69
CA ALA A 255 -1.50 -5.52 -17.56
C ALA A 255 -0.15 -5.21 -16.89
N THR A 256 -0.14 -4.89 -15.61
CA THR A 256 1.09 -4.70 -14.84
C THR A 256 1.83 -6.02 -14.64
N GLN A 257 1.15 -7.13 -14.34
CA GLN A 257 1.76 -8.45 -14.14
C GLN A 257 2.58 -8.91 -15.36
N ARG A 258 2.16 -8.60 -16.60
CA ARG A 258 2.94 -8.92 -17.82
C ARG A 258 4.29 -8.19 -17.91
N LYS A 259 4.47 -7.10 -17.13
CA LYS A 259 5.72 -6.34 -17.07
C LYS A 259 6.63 -6.79 -15.92
N LEU A 260 6.12 -7.64 -15.02
CA LEU A 260 6.81 -8.06 -13.80
C LEU A 260 7.26 -9.52 -13.90
N ARG A 261 8.43 -9.80 -13.34
CA ARG A 261 8.88 -11.16 -12.97
C ARG A 261 8.27 -11.58 -11.64
N THR A 262 8.10 -10.63 -10.73
CA THR A 262 7.45 -10.85 -9.43
C THR A 262 6.01 -11.26 -9.64
N LEU A 263 5.63 -12.43 -9.10
CA LEU A 263 4.26 -12.91 -9.15
C LEU A 263 3.43 -12.24 -8.04
N LEU A 264 2.35 -11.57 -8.41
CA LEU A 264 1.33 -11.07 -7.48
C LEU A 264 0.37 -12.22 -7.14
N ARG A 265 0.75 -13.01 -6.13
CA ARG A 265 0.00 -14.20 -5.74
C ARG A 265 -1.39 -13.87 -5.21
N GLY A 266 -2.35 -14.74 -5.46
CA GLY A 266 -3.66 -14.70 -4.82
C GLY A 266 -3.60 -15.14 -3.36
N ALA A 267 -4.58 -14.71 -2.55
CA ALA A 267 -4.63 -15.01 -1.12
C ALA A 267 -4.62 -16.50 -0.83
N GLY A 268 -5.29 -17.31 -1.65
CA GLY A 268 -5.27 -18.77 -1.53
C GLY A 268 -3.89 -19.41 -1.71
N GLN A 269 -2.95 -18.71 -2.35
CA GLN A 269 -1.58 -19.20 -2.56
C GLN A 269 -0.63 -18.84 -1.42
N PHE A 270 -0.82 -17.68 -0.76
CA PHE A 270 0.10 -17.22 0.27
C PHE A 270 -0.45 -17.32 1.70
N ILE A 271 -1.75 -17.50 1.88
CA ILE A 271 -2.37 -17.80 3.18
C ILE A 271 -2.62 -19.31 3.24
N THR A 272 -1.55 -20.07 3.47
CA THR A 272 -1.64 -21.53 3.68
C THR A 272 -1.65 -21.84 5.18
N ALA A 273 -2.42 -22.87 5.59
CA ALA A 273 -2.34 -23.35 6.95
C ALA A 273 -0.89 -23.76 7.29
N LYS A 274 -0.43 -23.45 8.49
CA LYS A 274 0.82 -24.01 8.99
C LYS A 274 0.60 -25.52 9.13
N VAL A 275 1.31 -26.30 8.34
CA VAL A 275 1.37 -27.77 8.50
C VAL A 275 2.13 -28.10 9.76
#